data_0f62d6a4715d3a537a844af2a6e06cdb
#
_entry.id   0f62d6a4715d3a537a844af2a6e06cdb
#
_cell.length_a   1.000
_cell.length_b   1.000
_cell.length_c   1.000
_cell.angle_alpha   90.00
_cell.angle_beta   90.00
_cell.angle_gamma   90.00
#
_symmetry.space_group_name_H-M   'P 1'
#
loop_
_entity.id
_entity.type
_entity.pdbx_description
1 polymer ?
#
loop_
_entity_poly.entity_id
_entity_poly.type
_entity_poly.pdbx_seq_one_letter_code
_entity_poly.pdbx_strand_id
1 'polypeptide(L)'
;IYLAAFWSLAVQIEGLSGSQGIYPIAEQLARMADRYGQWRFLAYPSLFWLDASDQALVAAAYAGCALALLLLLNGWIWSRLERPSLVLLYVLYLSLYHAGQHFTNFQWDYLLLEAGFLAILLPGGPRLTVWLFRWLLFRLRFLSGISKILSGDPTWSGLTALNYYFETQPLPHVGAWYAHQLPEWLLRLGTAGTLVVEILVPLMIFLPRPWRLAAAWLTILWQVLILLTSNHNFFNLLTIALCLFLFDDRALARVLPRRLCERARTSQVLPQ
;
A
#
# COMPACT_ATOMS: atom_id res chain seq x y z
N ILE A 1 -8.14 0.36 2.50
CA ILE A 1 -6.89 0.94 1.95
C ILE A 1 -7.20 1.83 0.75
N TYR A 2 -7.87 1.33 -0.29
CA TYR A 2 -8.27 2.16 -1.44
C TYR A 2 -9.03 3.42 -1.02
N LEU A 3 -9.97 3.30 -0.07
CA LEU A 3 -10.69 4.48 0.44
C LEU A 3 -9.73 5.54 1.01
N ALA A 4 -8.73 5.13 1.81
CA ALA A 4 -7.74 6.04 2.36
C ALA A 4 -6.87 6.68 1.27
N ALA A 5 -6.43 5.88 0.29
CA ALA A 5 -5.62 6.34 -0.83
C ALA A 5 -6.37 7.35 -1.72
N PHE A 6 -7.59 7.02 -2.13
CA PHE A 6 -8.42 7.93 -2.93
C PHE A 6 -8.80 9.19 -2.16
N TRP A 7 -9.15 9.08 -0.88
CA TRP A 7 -9.47 10.23 -0.05
C TRP A 7 -8.29 11.19 0.08
N SER A 8 -7.09 10.65 0.30
CA SER A 8 -5.86 11.45 0.35
C SER A 8 -5.64 12.24 -0.95
N LEU A 9 -5.91 11.63 -2.11
CA LEU A 9 -5.80 12.32 -3.39
C LEU A 9 -6.97 13.29 -3.62
N ALA A 10 -8.20 12.93 -3.28
CA ALA A 10 -9.39 13.74 -3.53
C ALA A 10 -9.31 15.14 -2.94
N VAL A 11 -8.67 15.29 -1.78
CA VAL A 11 -8.56 16.59 -1.09
C VAL A 11 -7.43 17.48 -1.63
N GLN A 12 -6.57 16.98 -2.53
CA GLN A 12 -5.39 17.74 -2.97
C GLN A 12 -5.09 17.63 -4.47
N ILE A 13 -5.70 16.71 -5.21
CA ILE A 13 -5.32 16.40 -6.59
C ILE A 13 -5.47 17.61 -7.54
N GLU A 14 -6.47 18.45 -7.33
CA GLU A 14 -6.68 19.67 -8.13
C GLU A 14 -5.50 20.65 -7.94
N GLY A 15 -5.09 20.90 -6.70
CA GLY A 15 -3.94 21.77 -6.40
C GLY A 15 -2.59 21.19 -6.86
N LEU A 16 -2.49 19.85 -6.96
CA LEU A 16 -1.28 19.20 -7.44
C LEU A 16 -1.20 19.14 -8.96
N SER A 17 -2.28 18.68 -9.61
CA SER A 17 -2.29 18.26 -11.02
C SER A 17 -3.39 18.90 -11.87
N GLY A 18 -4.22 19.77 -11.29
CA GLY A 18 -5.24 20.56 -11.99
C GLY A 18 -4.64 21.60 -12.93
N SER A 19 -5.49 22.28 -13.66
CA SER A 19 -5.11 23.29 -14.67
C SER A 19 -4.28 24.45 -14.09
N GLN A 20 -4.50 24.79 -12.82
CA GLN A 20 -3.73 25.78 -12.04
C GLN A 20 -2.85 25.13 -10.98
N GLY A 21 -2.68 23.81 -11.06
CA GLY A 21 -1.88 23.02 -10.12
C GLY A 21 -0.36 23.18 -10.35
N ILE A 22 0.42 22.55 -9.46
CA ILE A 22 1.90 22.62 -9.51
C ILE A 22 2.42 21.90 -10.76
N TYR A 23 1.83 20.76 -11.14
CA TYR A 23 2.20 19.98 -12.34
C TYR A 23 0.92 19.58 -13.12
N PRO A 24 0.40 20.48 -13.99
CA PRO A 24 -0.85 20.20 -14.73
C PRO A 24 -0.79 18.90 -15.55
N ILE A 25 -1.82 18.06 -15.40
CA ILE A 25 -1.88 16.78 -16.11
C ILE A 25 -1.94 16.97 -17.63
N ALA A 26 -2.62 18.00 -18.12
CA ALA A 26 -2.72 18.28 -19.55
C ALA A 26 -1.34 18.48 -20.21
N GLU A 27 -0.43 19.20 -19.54
CA GLU A 27 0.93 19.38 -20.02
C GLU A 27 1.74 18.07 -20.01
N GLN A 28 1.54 17.25 -18.98
CA GLN A 28 2.18 15.93 -18.89
C GLN A 28 1.72 15.03 -20.02
N LEU A 29 0.41 14.97 -20.30
CA LEU A 29 -0.13 14.19 -21.40
C LEU A 29 0.44 14.68 -22.76
N ALA A 30 0.55 15.99 -22.98
CA ALA A 30 1.16 16.52 -24.18
C ALA A 30 2.62 16.03 -24.33
N ARG A 31 3.44 16.14 -23.27
CA ARG A 31 4.81 15.59 -23.25
C ARG A 31 4.87 14.09 -23.55
N MET A 32 3.93 13.32 -23.01
CA MET A 32 3.86 11.87 -23.26
C MET A 32 3.42 11.56 -24.69
N ALA A 33 2.51 12.37 -25.26
CA ALA A 33 2.10 12.25 -26.66
C ALA A 33 3.27 12.48 -27.61
N ASP A 34 4.05 13.54 -27.39
CA ASP A 34 5.25 13.85 -28.16
C ASP A 34 6.32 12.75 -28.07
N ARG A 35 6.53 12.22 -26.85
CA ARG A 35 7.56 11.21 -26.60
C ARG A 35 7.25 9.85 -27.19
N TYR A 36 5.98 9.39 -27.06
CA TYR A 36 5.58 8.02 -27.36
C TYR A 36 4.69 7.90 -28.62
N GLY A 37 4.22 9.00 -29.18
CA GLY A 37 3.39 9.02 -30.38
C GLY A 37 2.14 8.09 -30.25
N GLN A 38 2.00 7.16 -31.17
CA GLN A 38 0.90 6.20 -31.15
C GLN A 38 0.91 5.23 -29.96
N TRP A 39 2.07 4.99 -29.34
CA TRP A 39 2.23 4.10 -28.18
C TRP A 39 1.87 4.75 -26.83
N ARG A 40 1.48 6.04 -26.85
CA ARG A 40 1.20 6.83 -25.64
C ARG A 40 0.18 6.17 -24.69
N PHE A 41 -0.86 5.54 -25.22
CA PHE A 41 -1.89 4.88 -24.40
C PHE A 41 -1.38 3.62 -23.69
N LEU A 42 -0.41 2.94 -24.25
CA LEU A 42 0.23 1.77 -23.65
C LEU A 42 1.34 2.17 -22.67
N ALA A 43 2.15 3.17 -23.04
CA ALA A 43 3.26 3.64 -22.21
C ALA A 43 2.79 4.45 -21.00
N TYR A 44 1.64 5.13 -21.12
CA TYR A 44 1.07 5.99 -20.09
C TYR A 44 -0.45 5.75 -19.98
N PRO A 45 -0.89 4.59 -19.47
CA PRO A 45 -2.31 4.23 -19.42
C PRO A 45 -3.04 5.10 -18.40
N SER A 46 -3.94 5.96 -18.88
CA SER A 46 -4.70 6.89 -18.05
C SER A 46 -6.04 7.21 -18.68
N LEU A 47 -7.07 7.33 -17.85
CA LEU A 47 -8.39 7.81 -18.27
C LEU A 47 -8.36 9.31 -18.67
N PHE A 48 -7.37 10.05 -18.19
CA PHE A 48 -7.24 11.48 -18.47
C PHE A 48 -6.84 11.81 -19.93
N TRP A 49 -6.55 10.80 -20.75
CA TRP A 49 -6.51 10.97 -22.19
C TRP A 49 -7.88 11.30 -22.80
N LEU A 50 -8.98 10.96 -22.12
CA LEU A 50 -10.33 11.25 -22.56
C LEU A 50 -10.76 12.66 -22.13
N ASP A 51 -10.45 13.02 -20.89
CA ASP A 51 -10.76 14.33 -20.32
C ASP A 51 -9.74 14.64 -19.20
N ALA A 52 -8.97 15.70 -19.38
CA ALA A 52 -7.93 16.17 -18.45
C ALA A 52 -8.39 17.42 -17.66
N SER A 53 -9.70 17.67 -17.57
CA SER A 53 -10.24 18.78 -16.79
C SER A 53 -10.11 18.60 -15.29
N ASP A 54 -10.13 19.68 -14.54
CA ASP A 54 -10.10 19.66 -13.07
C ASP A 54 -11.28 18.87 -12.51
N GLN A 55 -12.44 18.99 -13.16
CA GLN A 55 -13.64 18.22 -12.79
C GLN A 55 -13.44 16.71 -12.96
N ALA A 56 -12.78 16.27 -14.03
CA ALA A 56 -12.49 14.87 -14.28
C ALA A 56 -11.50 14.30 -13.23
N LEU A 57 -10.48 15.07 -12.84
CA LEU A 57 -9.53 14.70 -11.78
C LEU A 57 -10.25 14.46 -10.44
N VAL A 58 -11.01 15.46 -10.02
CA VAL A 58 -11.77 15.42 -8.75
C VAL A 58 -12.82 14.32 -8.78
N ALA A 59 -13.57 14.19 -9.88
CA ALA A 59 -14.59 13.15 -10.05
C ALA A 59 -13.99 11.74 -9.99
N ALA A 60 -12.83 11.49 -10.62
CA ALA A 60 -12.15 10.20 -10.57
C ALA A 60 -11.74 9.83 -9.13
N ALA A 61 -11.23 10.80 -8.36
CA ALA A 61 -10.83 10.57 -6.98
C ALA A 61 -12.05 10.25 -6.08
N TYR A 62 -13.12 11.03 -6.17
CA TYR A 62 -14.35 10.76 -5.39
C TYR A 62 -15.10 9.52 -5.85
N ALA A 63 -15.09 9.20 -7.14
CA ALA A 63 -15.64 7.93 -7.65
C ALA A 63 -14.90 6.73 -7.06
N GLY A 64 -13.56 6.81 -6.96
CA GLY A 64 -12.76 5.82 -6.27
C GLY A 64 -13.12 5.68 -4.79
N CYS A 65 -13.32 6.80 -4.07
CA CYS A 65 -13.80 6.78 -2.68
C CYS A 65 -15.17 6.10 -2.56
N ALA A 66 -16.13 6.50 -3.39
CA ALA A 66 -17.49 5.95 -3.37
C ALA A 66 -17.48 4.44 -3.65
N LEU A 67 -16.75 4.01 -4.66
CA LEU A 67 -16.64 2.60 -5.03
C LEU A 67 -15.95 1.77 -3.93
N ALA A 68 -14.88 2.29 -3.33
CA ALA A 68 -14.20 1.63 -2.21
C ALA A 68 -15.10 1.52 -0.98
N LEU A 69 -15.91 2.55 -0.70
CA LEU A 69 -16.87 2.54 0.38
C LEU A 69 -18.02 1.55 0.12
N LEU A 70 -18.54 1.52 -1.10
CA LEU A 70 -19.56 0.54 -1.51
C LEU A 70 -19.07 -0.89 -1.34
N LEU A 71 -17.84 -1.22 -1.74
CA LEU A 71 -17.25 -2.54 -1.52
C LEU A 71 -17.10 -2.88 -0.04
N LEU A 72 -16.73 -1.91 0.80
CA LEU A 72 -16.64 -2.09 2.25
C LEU A 72 -17.99 -2.41 2.90
N LEU A 73 -19.03 -1.67 2.53
CA LEU A 73 -20.36 -1.78 3.13
C LEU A 73 -21.15 -2.96 2.57
N ASN A 74 -21.01 -3.27 1.28
CA ASN A 74 -21.83 -4.25 0.55
C ASN A 74 -21.08 -5.51 0.12
N GLY A 75 -19.93 -5.80 0.70
CA GLY A 75 -19.09 -6.94 0.32
C GLY A 75 -19.78 -8.32 0.27
N TRP A 76 -21.08 -8.38 0.58
CA TRP A 76 -21.90 -9.59 0.52
C TRP A 76 -22.98 -9.57 -0.57
N ILE A 77 -23.52 -8.41 -0.94
CA ILE A 77 -24.63 -8.31 -1.91
C ILE A 77 -24.07 -8.35 -3.34
N TRP A 78 -22.81 -8.01 -3.54
CA TRP A 78 -22.23 -7.75 -4.84
C TRP A 78 -21.11 -8.73 -5.24
N SER A 79 -21.18 -10.00 -4.82
CA SER A 79 -20.14 -10.99 -5.15
C SER A 79 -19.85 -11.09 -6.67
N ARG A 80 -20.87 -10.89 -7.51
CA ARG A 80 -20.71 -10.85 -8.98
C ARG A 80 -20.03 -9.59 -9.50
N LEU A 81 -20.07 -8.47 -8.76
CA LEU A 81 -19.48 -7.19 -9.12
C LEU A 81 -18.15 -6.91 -8.42
N GLU A 82 -17.69 -7.82 -7.56
CA GLU A 82 -16.44 -7.68 -6.82
C GLU A 82 -15.24 -7.49 -7.77
N ARG A 83 -15.07 -8.41 -8.71
CA ARG A 83 -13.96 -8.32 -9.68
C ARG A 83 -14.04 -7.09 -10.59
N PRO A 84 -15.18 -6.77 -11.23
CA PRO A 84 -15.32 -5.52 -12.01
C PRO A 84 -15.02 -4.26 -11.18
N SER A 85 -15.48 -4.23 -9.92
CA SER A 85 -15.20 -3.11 -9.02
C SER A 85 -13.72 -2.97 -8.68
N LEU A 86 -13.01 -4.08 -8.45
CA LEU A 86 -11.56 -4.07 -8.23
C LEU A 86 -10.80 -3.62 -9.48
N VAL A 87 -11.22 -4.04 -10.66
CA VAL A 87 -10.66 -3.55 -11.94
C VAL A 87 -10.86 -2.04 -12.08
N LEU A 88 -12.07 -1.55 -11.80
CA LEU A 88 -12.36 -0.12 -11.90
C LEU A 88 -11.55 0.69 -10.87
N LEU A 89 -11.46 0.24 -9.61
CA LEU A 89 -10.59 0.85 -8.60
C LEU A 89 -9.13 0.90 -9.04
N TYR A 90 -8.65 -0.19 -9.64
CA TYR A 90 -7.29 -0.25 -10.17
C TYR A 90 -7.05 0.76 -11.28
N VAL A 91 -7.96 0.83 -12.27
CA VAL A 91 -7.86 1.75 -13.42
C VAL A 91 -7.95 3.21 -12.96
N LEU A 92 -8.88 3.53 -12.05
CA LEU A 92 -8.99 4.87 -11.46
C LEU A 92 -7.71 5.26 -10.71
N TYR A 93 -7.19 4.36 -9.87
CA TYR A 93 -5.98 4.65 -9.11
C TYR A 93 -4.73 4.77 -10.00
N LEU A 94 -4.59 3.91 -11.00
CA LEU A 94 -3.53 4.01 -12.01
C LEU A 94 -3.57 5.34 -12.76
N SER A 95 -4.79 5.80 -13.12
CA SER A 95 -4.95 7.09 -13.79
C SER A 95 -4.56 8.26 -12.88
N LEU A 96 -4.99 8.24 -11.61
CA LEU A 96 -4.61 9.25 -10.62
C LEU A 96 -3.12 9.19 -10.26
N TYR A 97 -2.54 8.00 -10.21
CA TYR A 97 -1.10 7.81 -10.03
C TYR A 97 -0.32 8.51 -11.16
N HIS A 98 -0.73 8.33 -12.40
CA HIS A 98 -0.13 9.06 -13.52
C HIS A 98 -0.37 10.57 -13.45
N ALA A 99 -1.58 10.99 -13.04
CA ALA A 99 -1.88 12.42 -12.89
C ALA A 99 -1.03 13.08 -11.79
N GLY A 100 -0.80 12.39 -10.70
CA GLY A 100 -0.02 12.91 -9.57
C GLY A 100 1.49 13.03 -9.82
N GLN A 101 2.00 12.43 -10.90
CA GLN A 101 3.39 12.54 -11.35
C GLN A 101 4.41 12.33 -10.20
N HIS A 102 5.17 13.36 -9.84
CA HIS A 102 6.14 13.30 -8.75
C HIS A 102 5.51 13.13 -7.37
N PHE A 103 4.26 13.57 -7.18
CA PHE A 103 3.54 13.49 -5.90
C PHE A 103 3.00 12.11 -5.56
N THR A 104 2.93 11.22 -6.55
CA THR A 104 2.46 9.82 -6.39
C THR A 104 3.56 8.82 -6.74
N ASN A 105 4.80 9.26 -6.91
CA ASN A 105 5.94 8.40 -7.24
C ASN A 105 6.62 7.86 -5.97
N PHE A 106 5.81 7.38 -5.01
CA PHE A 106 6.30 6.83 -3.76
C PHE A 106 6.09 5.32 -3.68
N GLN A 107 6.82 4.69 -2.78
CA GLN A 107 6.78 3.24 -2.59
C GLN A 107 5.37 2.71 -2.28
N TRP A 108 4.55 3.46 -1.56
CA TRP A 108 3.18 3.06 -1.22
C TRP A 108 2.23 3.07 -2.41
N ASP A 109 2.43 3.96 -3.39
CA ASP A 109 1.61 4.02 -4.60
C ASP A 109 1.89 2.82 -5.50
N TYR A 110 3.17 2.49 -5.74
CA TYR A 110 3.56 1.28 -6.45
C TYR A 110 3.04 0.03 -5.76
N LEU A 111 3.18 -0.04 -4.42
CA LEU A 111 2.70 -1.17 -3.65
C LEU A 111 1.18 -1.35 -3.76
N LEU A 112 0.43 -0.24 -3.74
CA LEU A 112 -1.03 -0.29 -3.89
C LEU A 112 -1.44 -0.76 -5.27
N LEU A 113 -0.75 -0.31 -6.33
CA LEU A 113 -0.99 -0.77 -7.69
C LEU A 113 -0.68 -2.27 -7.83
N GLU A 114 0.45 -2.76 -7.33
CA GLU A 114 0.77 -4.18 -7.38
C GLU A 114 -0.20 -5.03 -6.56
N ALA A 115 -0.51 -4.61 -5.33
CA ALA A 115 -1.48 -5.30 -4.49
C ALA A 115 -2.89 -5.26 -5.08
N GLY A 116 -3.28 -4.15 -5.69
CA GLY A 116 -4.56 -3.98 -6.38
C GLY A 116 -4.69 -4.89 -7.59
N PHE A 117 -3.64 -5.01 -8.40
CA PHE A 117 -3.61 -5.96 -9.52
C PHE A 117 -3.78 -7.40 -9.04
N LEU A 118 -3.05 -7.81 -8.00
CA LEU A 118 -3.21 -9.13 -7.40
C LEU A 118 -4.60 -9.35 -6.81
N ALA A 119 -5.21 -8.30 -6.23
CA ALA A 119 -6.56 -8.38 -5.67
C ALA A 119 -7.63 -8.70 -6.74
N ILE A 120 -7.47 -8.25 -7.99
CA ILE A 120 -8.35 -8.59 -9.11
C ILE A 120 -8.36 -10.11 -9.38
N LEU A 121 -7.22 -10.78 -9.10
CA LEU A 121 -7.07 -12.23 -9.29
C LEU A 121 -7.53 -13.05 -8.07
N LEU A 122 -7.83 -12.40 -6.95
CA LEU A 122 -8.20 -13.08 -5.70
C LEU A 122 -9.59 -13.73 -5.73
N PRO A 123 -10.64 -13.13 -6.35
CA PRO A 123 -11.94 -13.79 -6.52
C PRO A 123 -11.80 -15.06 -7.39
N GLY A 124 -12.12 -16.21 -6.81
CA GLY A 124 -11.86 -17.54 -7.38
C GLY A 124 -10.70 -18.29 -6.72
N GLY A 125 -9.96 -17.64 -5.82
CA GLY A 125 -9.06 -18.25 -4.84
C GLY A 125 -7.87 -19.08 -5.34
N PRO A 126 -7.16 -18.74 -6.44
CA PRO A 126 -6.01 -19.56 -6.81
C PRO A 126 -4.93 -19.47 -5.73
N ARG A 127 -4.43 -20.63 -5.29
CA ARG A 127 -3.31 -20.71 -4.32
C ARG A 127 -2.11 -19.87 -4.77
N LEU A 128 -1.91 -19.74 -6.07
CA LEU A 128 -0.86 -18.89 -6.66
C LEU A 128 -1.02 -17.42 -6.25
N THR A 129 -2.23 -16.86 -6.25
CA THR A 129 -2.45 -15.45 -5.86
C THR A 129 -2.03 -15.20 -4.41
N VAL A 130 -2.35 -16.14 -3.50
CA VAL A 130 -1.89 -16.05 -2.10
C VAL A 130 -0.36 -16.07 -2.02
N TRP A 131 0.29 -16.92 -2.81
CA TRP A 131 1.75 -16.96 -2.88
C TRP A 131 2.35 -15.66 -3.45
N LEU A 132 1.72 -15.06 -4.45
CA LEU A 132 2.14 -13.77 -5.01
C LEU A 132 2.01 -12.64 -3.99
N PHE A 133 0.96 -12.61 -3.16
CA PHE A 133 0.86 -11.67 -2.05
C PHE A 133 1.95 -11.87 -0.99
N ARG A 134 2.29 -13.11 -0.64
CA ARG A 134 3.41 -13.42 0.25
C ARG A 134 4.74 -12.98 -0.34
N TRP A 135 4.95 -13.23 -1.62
CA TRP A 135 6.13 -12.78 -2.36
C TRP A 135 6.21 -11.25 -2.41
N LEU A 136 5.08 -10.56 -2.63
CA LEU A 136 5.01 -9.10 -2.62
C LEU A 136 5.43 -8.54 -1.25
N LEU A 137 4.91 -9.09 -0.15
CA LEU A 137 5.30 -8.69 1.20
C LEU A 137 6.79 -8.98 1.48
N PHE A 138 7.29 -10.15 1.09
CA PHE A 138 8.70 -10.50 1.21
C PHE A 138 9.57 -9.48 0.48
N ARG A 139 9.30 -9.27 -0.80
CA ARG A 139 10.05 -8.34 -1.66
C ARG A 139 10.06 -6.93 -1.06
N LEU A 140 8.89 -6.43 -0.63
CA LEU A 140 8.74 -5.14 -0.02
C LEU A 140 9.68 -4.98 1.18
N ARG A 141 9.60 -5.91 2.13
CA ARG A 141 10.36 -5.79 3.39
C ARG A 141 11.84 -6.08 3.18
N PHE A 142 12.17 -7.14 2.48
CA PHE A 142 13.55 -7.56 2.26
C PHE A 142 14.34 -6.52 1.46
N LEU A 143 13.79 -6.01 0.35
CA LEU A 143 14.48 -4.99 -0.45
C LEU A 143 14.60 -3.67 0.30
N SER A 144 13.61 -3.30 1.14
CA SER A 144 13.71 -2.13 2.01
C SER A 144 14.89 -2.24 2.99
N GLY A 145 15.07 -3.41 3.60
CA GLY A 145 16.21 -3.65 4.50
C GLY A 145 17.55 -3.68 3.78
N ILE A 146 17.63 -4.39 2.65
CA ILE A 146 18.85 -4.48 1.85
C ILE A 146 19.26 -3.12 1.29
N SER A 147 18.30 -2.30 0.83
CA SER A 147 18.62 -0.97 0.32
C SER A 147 19.27 -0.07 1.38
N LYS A 148 18.86 -0.19 2.66
CA LYS A 148 19.49 0.54 3.78
C LYS A 148 20.95 0.16 3.99
N ILE A 149 21.27 -1.13 3.85
CA ILE A 149 22.66 -1.61 3.96
C ILE A 149 23.47 -1.16 2.74
N LEU A 150 22.91 -1.29 1.53
CA LEU A 150 23.60 -0.98 0.28
C LEU A 150 23.67 0.52 -0.01
N SER A 151 22.93 1.36 0.69
CA SER A 151 22.96 2.82 0.52
C SER A 151 24.32 3.44 0.84
N GLY A 152 25.15 2.75 1.66
CA GLY A 152 26.40 3.30 2.17
C GLY A 152 26.22 4.40 3.22
N ASP A 153 24.97 4.65 3.65
CA ASP A 153 24.68 5.64 4.69
C ASP A 153 25.24 5.16 6.05
N PRO A 154 26.18 5.90 6.65
CA PRO A 154 26.83 5.51 7.90
C PRO A 154 25.86 5.45 9.09
N THR A 155 24.69 6.08 9.01
CA THR A 155 23.71 6.04 10.10
C THR A 155 23.10 4.65 10.29
N TRP A 156 22.98 3.86 9.21
CA TRP A 156 22.52 2.46 9.29
C TRP A 156 23.58 1.55 9.85
N SER A 157 24.83 1.64 9.38
CA SER A 157 25.94 0.82 9.89
C SER A 157 26.33 1.19 11.32
N GLY A 158 26.22 2.46 11.70
CA GLY A 158 26.44 2.97 13.05
C GLY A 158 25.26 2.80 14.01
N LEU A 159 24.13 2.27 13.54
CA LEU A 159 22.87 2.11 14.28
C LEU A 159 22.33 3.43 14.86
N THR A 160 22.55 4.54 14.19
CA THR A 160 22.12 5.89 14.62
C THR A 160 21.02 6.49 13.76
N ALA A 161 20.47 5.74 12.79
CA ALA A 161 19.50 6.26 11.84
C ALA A 161 18.25 6.88 12.53
N LEU A 162 17.75 6.28 13.60
CA LEU A 162 16.58 6.81 14.33
C LEU A 162 16.89 8.11 15.10
N ASN A 163 18.15 8.43 15.39
CA ASN A 163 18.52 9.68 16.04
C ASN A 163 18.18 10.89 15.15
N TYR A 164 18.25 10.71 13.82
CA TYR A 164 17.96 11.76 12.83
C TYR A 164 16.57 11.62 12.24
N TYR A 165 16.07 10.38 12.11
CA TYR A 165 14.82 10.06 11.43
C TYR A 165 13.63 10.83 11.98
N PHE A 166 13.47 10.92 13.30
CA PHE A 166 12.32 11.55 13.94
C PHE A 166 12.30 13.07 13.77
N GLU A 167 13.46 13.71 13.57
CA GLU A 167 13.58 15.16 13.31
C GLU A 167 13.35 15.50 11.84
N THR A 168 13.74 14.60 10.93
CA THR A 168 13.81 14.89 9.49
C THR A 168 12.59 14.39 8.73
N GLN A 169 11.52 13.96 9.41
CA GLN A 169 10.30 13.52 8.76
C GLN A 169 9.64 14.66 7.98
N PRO A 170 9.25 14.44 6.70
CA PRO A 170 8.60 15.47 5.89
C PRO A 170 7.29 15.99 6.48
N LEU A 171 6.54 15.10 7.18
CA LEU A 171 5.30 15.43 7.87
C LEU A 171 5.48 15.17 9.37
N PRO A 172 5.49 16.20 10.20
CA PRO A 172 5.65 16.06 11.65
C PRO A 172 4.58 15.16 12.25
N HIS A 173 4.98 14.32 13.21
CA HIS A 173 4.09 13.43 13.95
C HIS A 173 4.32 13.62 15.45
N VAL A 174 3.25 13.76 16.24
CA VAL A 174 3.37 13.95 17.69
C VAL A 174 4.16 12.82 18.34
N GLY A 175 3.94 11.57 17.94
CA GLY A 175 4.69 10.41 18.42
C GLY A 175 6.18 10.46 18.08
N ALA A 176 6.57 11.09 16.96
CA ALA A 176 7.97 11.26 16.58
C ALA A 176 8.71 12.14 17.58
N TRP A 177 8.07 13.23 18.06
CA TRP A 177 8.66 14.11 19.05
C TRP A 177 8.98 13.37 20.36
N TYR A 178 8.04 12.54 20.84
CA TYR A 178 8.28 11.72 22.03
C TYR A 178 9.32 10.64 21.78
N ALA A 179 9.29 9.98 20.61
CA ALA A 179 10.26 8.96 20.25
C ALA A 179 11.68 9.52 20.16
N HIS A 180 11.84 10.76 19.68
CA HIS A 180 13.13 11.44 19.62
C HIS A 180 13.75 11.68 21.01
N GLN A 181 12.93 11.83 22.06
CA GLN A 181 13.39 12.02 23.44
C GLN A 181 13.84 10.71 24.11
N LEU A 182 13.71 9.56 23.44
CA LEU A 182 14.16 8.28 24.00
C LEU A 182 15.70 8.25 24.16
N PRO A 183 16.20 7.53 25.19
CA PRO A 183 17.63 7.36 25.35
C PRO A 183 18.30 6.75 24.11
N GLU A 184 19.52 7.18 23.81
CA GLU A 184 20.26 6.76 22.60
C GLU A 184 20.32 5.24 22.43
N TRP A 185 20.49 4.48 23.52
CA TRP A 185 20.51 3.02 23.42
C TRP A 185 19.19 2.41 22.90
N LEU A 186 18.04 3.02 23.21
CA LEU A 186 16.74 2.61 22.66
C LEU A 186 16.62 2.96 21.18
N LEU A 187 17.11 4.13 20.75
CA LEU A 187 17.13 4.53 19.33
C LEU A 187 18.03 3.58 18.53
N ARG A 188 19.19 3.21 19.08
CA ARG A 188 20.07 2.21 18.47
C ARG A 188 19.43 0.83 18.39
N LEU A 189 18.74 0.37 19.43
CA LEU A 189 17.97 -0.87 19.40
C LEU A 189 16.83 -0.81 18.37
N GLY A 190 16.14 0.32 18.26
CA GLY A 190 15.12 0.54 17.24
C GLY A 190 15.69 0.45 15.82
N THR A 191 16.87 1.05 15.59
CA THR A 191 17.56 0.96 14.29
C THR A 191 17.96 -0.48 13.97
N ALA A 192 18.56 -1.19 14.91
CA ALA A 192 18.90 -2.61 14.76
C ALA A 192 17.62 -3.46 14.54
N GLY A 193 16.56 -3.20 15.31
CA GLY A 193 15.26 -3.85 15.16
C GLY A 193 14.65 -3.64 13.76
N THR A 194 14.79 -2.44 13.19
CA THR A 194 14.37 -2.16 11.81
C THR A 194 15.08 -3.10 10.83
N LEU A 195 16.39 -3.20 10.90
CA LEU A 195 17.17 -4.08 10.03
C LEU A 195 16.79 -5.55 10.20
N VAL A 196 16.62 -6.02 11.45
CA VAL A 196 16.17 -7.39 11.72
C VAL A 196 14.79 -7.66 11.13
N VAL A 197 13.83 -6.78 11.37
CA VAL A 197 12.44 -6.95 10.89
C VAL A 197 12.33 -6.79 9.37
N GLU A 198 13.24 -6.06 8.75
CA GLU A 198 13.22 -5.88 7.30
C GLU A 198 14.04 -6.93 6.54
N ILE A 199 15.04 -7.57 7.15
CA ILE A 199 15.93 -8.52 6.46
C ILE A 199 15.65 -9.95 6.90
N LEU A 200 15.66 -10.24 8.22
CA LEU A 200 15.56 -11.60 8.73
C LEU A 200 14.12 -12.09 8.83
N VAL A 201 13.20 -11.26 9.32
CA VAL A 201 11.80 -11.65 9.50
C VAL A 201 11.12 -12.03 8.18
N PRO A 202 11.33 -11.34 7.03
CA PRO A 202 10.74 -11.75 5.77
C PRO A 202 11.14 -13.14 5.29
N LEU A 203 12.34 -13.62 5.61
CA LEU A 203 12.75 -14.97 5.27
C LEU A 203 11.88 -16.04 5.95
N MET A 204 11.34 -15.72 7.13
CA MET A 204 10.45 -16.62 7.87
C MET A 204 9.08 -16.84 7.18
N ILE A 205 8.71 -16.01 6.19
CA ILE A 205 7.47 -16.14 5.42
C ILE A 205 7.40 -17.49 4.71
N PHE A 206 8.55 -18.00 4.26
CA PHE A 206 8.67 -19.25 3.51
C PHE A 206 8.90 -20.48 4.39
N LEU A 207 9.09 -20.29 5.70
CA LEU A 207 9.29 -21.35 6.66
C LEU A 207 7.98 -22.00 7.12
N PRO A 208 8.03 -23.14 7.84
CA PRO A 208 6.86 -23.81 8.39
C PRO A 208 5.95 -22.85 9.19
N ARG A 209 4.69 -23.26 9.36
CA ARG A 209 3.60 -22.49 9.96
C ARG A 209 3.95 -21.61 11.17
N PRO A 210 4.65 -22.11 12.24
CA PRO A 210 4.93 -21.29 13.42
C PRO A 210 5.79 -20.06 13.09
N TRP A 211 6.80 -20.23 12.25
CA TRP A 211 7.70 -19.17 11.82
C TRP A 211 6.98 -18.14 10.92
N ARG A 212 6.14 -18.62 10.00
CA ARG A 212 5.35 -17.75 9.15
C ARG A 212 4.35 -16.88 9.96
N LEU A 213 3.71 -17.47 10.99
CA LEU A 213 2.84 -16.71 11.89
C LEU A 213 3.62 -15.73 12.76
N ALA A 214 4.81 -16.12 13.22
CA ALA A 214 5.71 -15.21 13.93
C ALA A 214 6.10 -14.02 13.04
N ALA A 215 6.46 -14.27 11.78
CA ALA A 215 6.76 -13.20 10.80
C ALA A 215 5.58 -12.23 10.64
N ALA A 216 4.36 -12.75 10.56
CA ALA A 216 3.17 -11.91 10.46
C ALA A 216 3.02 -10.99 11.67
N TRP A 217 3.08 -11.54 12.88
CA TRP A 217 2.91 -10.76 14.11
C TRP A 217 4.04 -9.78 14.35
N LEU A 218 5.30 -10.17 14.10
CA LEU A 218 6.45 -9.27 14.22
C LEU A 218 6.35 -8.11 13.23
N THR A 219 5.96 -8.39 11.99
CA THR A 219 5.77 -7.33 10.97
C THR A 219 4.61 -6.41 11.36
N ILE A 220 3.47 -6.94 11.80
CA ILE A 220 2.31 -6.14 12.24
C ILE A 220 2.71 -5.25 13.42
N LEU A 221 3.34 -5.83 14.45
CA LEU A 221 3.80 -5.06 15.61
C LEU A 221 4.73 -3.92 15.18
N TRP A 222 5.66 -4.20 14.29
CA TRP A 222 6.59 -3.19 13.78
C TRP A 222 5.86 -2.07 13.03
N GLN A 223 4.88 -2.43 12.19
CA GLN A 223 4.07 -1.43 11.48
C GLN A 223 3.24 -0.57 12.43
N VAL A 224 2.72 -1.15 13.51
CA VAL A 224 2.01 -0.39 14.55
C VAL A 224 2.96 0.58 15.27
N LEU A 225 4.17 0.17 15.61
CA LEU A 225 5.19 1.06 16.18
C LEU A 225 5.52 2.22 15.24
N ILE A 226 5.67 1.95 13.95
CA ILE A 226 5.87 2.99 12.93
C ILE A 226 4.66 3.93 12.86
N LEU A 227 3.43 3.41 12.86
CA LEU A 227 2.21 4.24 12.87
C LEU A 227 2.14 5.18 14.07
N LEU A 228 2.66 4.77 15.23
CA LEU A 228 2.68 5.58 16.44
C LEU A 228 3.76 6.66 16.45
N THR A 229 4.77 6.55 15.58
CA THR A 229 5.94 7.43 15.58
C THR A 229 6.21 8.13 14.24
N SER A 230 5.44 7.82 13.20
CA SER A 230 5.71 8.31 11.85
C SER A 230 4.44 8.42 11.02
N ASN A 231 4.47 9.29 10.02
CA ASN A 231 3.40 9.47 9.08
C ASN A 231 3.81 8.93 7.69
N HIS A 232 3.38 7.70 7.37
CA HIS A 232 3.61 7.07 6.08
C HIS A 232 2.31 6.84 5.30
N ASN A 233 1.33 7.72 5.48
CA ASN A 233 0.05 7.63 4.82
C ASN A 233 -0.60 6.24 5.04
N PHE A 234 -1.20 5.63 4.02
CA PHE A 234 -1.82 4.30 4.06
C PHE A 234 -0.82 3.12 3.97
N PHE A 235 0.48 3.39 3.82
CA PHE A 235 1.52 2.36 3.60
C PHE A 235 1.57 1.31 4.71
N ASN A 236 1.53 1.75 5.97
CA ASN A 236 1.57 0.84 7.12
C ASN A 236 0.32 -0.04 7.16
N LEU A 237 -0.85 0.52 6.85
CA LEU A 237 -2.11 -0.23 6.78
C LEU A 237 -2.08 -1.25 5.64
N LEU A 238 -1.52 -0.90 4.49
CA LEU A 238 -1.36 -1.81 3.36
C LEU A 238 -0.42 -2.96 3.71
N THR A 239 0.70 -2.67 4.37
CA THR A 239 1.64 -3.70 4.84
C THR A 239 0.99 -4.65 5.84
N ILE A 240 0.21 -4.13 6.81
CA ILE A 240 -0.58 -4.95 7.75
C ILE A 240 -1.58 -5.83 6.99
N ALA A 241 -2.28 -5.29 5.99
CA ALA A 241 -3.22 -6.06 5.17
C ALA A 241 -2.52 -7.19 4.40
N LEU A 242 -1.32 -6.95 3.87
CA LEU A 242 -0.52 -8.00 3.24
C LEU A 242 -0.13 -9.11 4.22
N CYS A 243 0.08 -8.80 5.50
CA CYS A 243 0.35 -9.81 6.52
C CYS A 243 -0.82 -10.79 6.73
N LEU A 244 -2.07 -10.41 6.37
CA LEU A 244 -3.22 -11.32 6.48
C LEU A 244 -3.04 -12.58 5.62
N PHE A 245 -2.32 -12.50 4.51
CA PHE A 245 -2.02 -13.66 3.65
C PHE A 245 -1.00 -14.64 4.26
N LEU A 246 -0.39 -14.31 5.38
CA LEU A 246 0.50 -15.21 6.14
C LEU A 246 -0.28 -16.11 7.12
N PHE A 247 -1.49 -15.68 7.51
CA PHE A 247 -2.34 -16.45 8.40
C PHE A 247 -3.04 -17.59 7.65
N ASP A 248 -3.38 -18.63 8.38
CA ASP A 248 -4.27 -19.69 7.92
C ASP A 248 -5.68 -19.53 8.56
N ASP A 249 -6.66 -20.25 8.04
CA ASP A 249 -8.04 -20.18 8.51
C ASP A 249 -8.18 -20.45 10.02
N ARG A 250 -7.34 -21.33 10.58
CA ARG A 250 -7.33 -21.64 12.03
C ARG A 250 -6.84 -20.46 12.85
N ALA A 251 -5.85 -19.72 12.36
CA ALA A 251 -5.32 -18.54 13.03
C ALA A 251 -6.32 -17.38 12.92
N LEU A 252 -6.87 -17.15 11.74
CA LEU A 252 -7.88 -16.11 11.49
C LEU A 252 -9.16 -16.35 12.31
N ALA A 253 -9.62 -17.59 12.42
CA ALA A 253 -10.81 -17.93 13.20
C ALA A 253 -10.68 -17.68 14.71
N ARG A 254 -9.46 -17.50 15.24
CA ARG A 254 -9.22 -17.11 16.64
C ARG A 254 -9.33 -15.61 16.89
N VAL A 255 -9.11 -14.81 15.85
CA VAL A 255 -9.07 -13.34 15.94
C VAL A 255 -10.33 -12.71 15.38
N LEU A 256 -10.90 -13.31 14.33
CA LEU A 256 -12.11 -12.79 13.67
C LEU A 256 -13.39 -13.15 14.44
N PRO A 257 -14.40 -12.25 14.43
CA PRO A 257 -15.72 -12.55 14.99
C PRO A 257 -16.32 -13.81 14.33
N ARG A 258 -16.95 -14.65 15.14
CA ARG A 258 -17.59 -15.92 14.68
C ARG A 258 -18.50 -15.72 13.46
N ARG A 259 -19.26 -14.63 13.42
CA ARG A 259 -20.14 -14.28 12.30
C ARG A 259 -19.41 -14.17 10.94
N LEU A 260 -18.18 -13.65 10.93
CA LEU A 260 -17.37 -13.57 9.71
C LEU A 260 -16.83 -14.94 9.29
N CYS A 261 -16.43 -15.76 10.26
CA CYS A 261 -15.95 -17.13 9.98
C CYS A 261 -17.07 -18.03 9.42
N GLU A 262 -18.28 -17.92 9.94
CA GLU A 262 -19.45 -18.66 9.47
C GLU A 262 -19.84 -18.23 8.04
N ARG A 263 -19.84 -16.94 7.77
CA ARG A 263 -20.09 -16.40 6.42
C ARG A 263 -19.08 -16.89 5.39
N ALA A 264 -17.80 -16.88 5.73
CA ALA A 264 -16.74 -17.38 4.85
C ALA A 264 -16.93 -18.86 4.50
N ARG A 265 -17.37 -19.69 5.47
CA ARG A 265 -17.69 -21.11 5.25
C ARG A 265 -18.89 -21.30 4.33
N THR A 266 -19.94 -20.51 4.51
CA THR A 266 -21.16 -20.60 3.70
C THR A 266 -20.90 -20.18 2.24
N SER A 267 -20.03 -19.21 2.02
CA SER A 267 -19.63 -18.77 0.68
C SER A 267 -18.82 -19.82 -0.11
N GLN A 268 -18.13 -20.73 0.58
CA GLN A 268 -17.40 -21.84 -0.07
C GLN A 268 -18.28 -23.01 -0.48
N VAL A 269 -19.50 -23.10 0.06
CA VAL A 269 -20.44 -24.24 -0.16
C VAL A 269 -21.40 -23.96 -1.34
N LEU A 270 -21.51 -22.71 -1.81
CA LEU A 270 -22.35 -22.41 -2.98
C LEU A 270 -21.61 -22.82 -4.25
N PRO A 271 -22.18 -23.70 -5.10
CA PRO A 271 -21.59 -24.06 -6.39
C PRO A 271 -21.49 -22.81 -7.28
N GLN A 272 -20.33 -22.67 -7.94
CA GLN A 272 -20.06 -21.63 -8.92
C GLN A 272 -20.91 -21.81 -10.18
#